data_fe2b2b907ba556338d5dbbada9b0aa64
#
_entry.id   fe2b2b907ba556338d5dbbada9b0aa64
#
_cell.length_a   1.000
_cell.length_b   1.000
_cell.length_c   1.000
_cell.angle_alpha   90.00
_cell.angle_beta   90.00
_cell.angle_gamma   90.00
#
_symmetry.space_group_name_H-M   'P 1'
#
loop_
_entity.id
_entity.type
_entity.pdbx_description
1 polymer ?
#
loop_
_entity_poly.entity_id
_entity_poly.type
_entity_poly.pdbx_seq_one_letter_code
_entity_poly.pdbx_strand_id
1 'polypeptide(L)'
;MSTSSPLPRGIRAVPVRRNNGQLHNDYVVIEEPLEIRLDGKSVVVTMRTPGHDEELATGFLYSEQLITDNRRISDIRCVAGISTTDTRIKVTHFPGDRVDITTEKHDPTDNTQPADRTFRATASCGVC
;
A
#
# COMPACT_ATOMS: atom_id res chain seq x y z
N MET A 1 18.25 18.32 -28.11
CA MET A 1 18.07 18.13 -26.64
C MET A 1 17.08 17.01 -26.43
N SER A 2 17.56 15.90 -25.91
CA SER A 2 16.70 14.76 -25.61
C SER A 2 15.97 15.05 -24.30
N THR A 3 14.71 15.48 -24.39
CA THR A 3 13.83 15.55 -23.23
C THR A 3 13.38 14.14 -22.89
N SER A 4 14.14 13.45 -22.03
CA SER A 4 13.65 12.20 -21.47
C SER A 4 12.46 12.54 -20.58
N SER A 5 11.25 12.16 -21.00
CA SER A 5 10.08 12.23 -20.15
C SER A 5 10.37 11.50 -18.83
N PRO A 6 9.93 12.03 -17.69
CA PRO A 6 10.12 11.36 -16.42
C PRO A 6 9.48 9.97 -16.47
N LEU A 7 10.15 8.99 -15.88
CA LEU A 7 9.62 7.63 -15.79
C LEU A 7 8.29 7.63 -15.02
N PRO A 8 7.32 6.77 -15.41
CA PRO A 8 6.09 6.59 -14.66
C PRO A 8 6.37 6.21 -13.21
N ARG A 9 5.47 6.59 -12.31
CA ARG A 9 5.52 6.10 -10.91
C ARG A 9 5.53 4.57 -10.91
N GLY A 10 6.31 3.99 -10.03
CA GLY A 10 6.40 2.54 -9.91
C GLY A 10 7.41 1.87 -10.84
N ILE A 11 8.18 2.64 -11.62
CA ILE A 11 9.26 2.13 -12.49
C ILE A 11 10.57 2.82 -12.14
N ARG A 12 11.64 2.04 -12.10
CA ARG A 12 13.01 2.53 -11.89
C ARG A 12 13.95 1.97 -12.95
N ALA A 13 14.80 2.83 -13.47
CA ALA A 13 15.92 2.40 -14.32
C ALA A 13 17.03 1.82 -13.44
N VAL A 14 17.54 0.67 -13.81
CA VAL A 14 18.66 0.01 -13.15
C VAL A 14 19.75 -0.31 -14.18
N PRO A 15 21.04 -0.09 -13.87
CA PRO A 15 22.11 -0.49 -14.75
C PRO A 15 22.29 -2.02 -14.70
N VAL A 16 22.20 -2.67 -15.84
CA VAL A 16 22.46 -4.11 -15.96
C VAL A 16 23.65 -4.34 -16.89
N ARG A 17 24.44 -5.34 -16.56
CA ARG A 17 25.58 -5.78 -17.39
C ARG A 17 25.15 -6.97 -18.25
N ARG A 18 25.27 -6.82 -19.55
CA ARG A 18 25.03 -7.93 -20.48
C ARG A 18 26.23 -8.87 -20.58
N ASN A 19 26.03 -10.03 -21.17
CA ASN A 19 27.07 -11.06 -21.34
C ASN A 19 28.31 -10.56 -22.11
N ASN A 20 28.15 -9.53 -22.94
CA ASN A 20 29.25 -8.86 -23.65
C ASN A 20 30.02 -7.83 -22.81
N GLY A 21 29.68 -7.70 -21.50
CA GLY A 21 30.29 -6.76 -20.57
C GLY A 21 29.78 -5.33 -20.64
N GLN A 22 28.92 -4.99 -21.60
CA GLN A 22 28.37 -3.66 -21.73
C GLN A 22 27.29 -3.38 -20.68
N LEU A 23 27.32 -2.17 -20.11
CA LEU A 23 26.26 -1.67 -19.24
C LEU A 23 25.15 -1.05 -20.09
N HIS A 24 23.93 -1.40 -19.75
CA HIS A 24 22.75 -0.76 -20.31
C HIS A 24 21.70 -0.56 -19.22
N ASN A 25 20.83 0.43 -19.38
CA ASN A 25 19.73 0.63 -18.45
C ASN A 25 18.56 -0.28 -18.81
N ASP A 26 18.10 -1.02 -17.80
CA ASP A 26 16.86 -1.78 -17.88
C ASP A 26 15.82 -1.14 -16.94
N TYR A 27 14.55 -1.49 -17.11
CA TYR A 27 13.46 -0.93 -16.35
C TYR A 27 12.82 -2.02 -15.50
N VAL A 28 12.73 -1.75 -14.22
CA VAL A 28 12.13 -2.67 -13.25
C VAL A 28 10.96 -2.01 -12.55
N VAL A 29 9.97 -2.82 -12.25
CA VAL A 29 8.83 -2.40 -11.43
C VAL A 29 9.30 -2.25 -9.98
N ILE A 30 8.85 -1.19 -9.32
CA ILE A 30 9.10 -0.95 -7.90
C ILE A 30 8.02 -1.66 -7.10
N GLU A 31 8.41 -2.38 -6.06
CA GLU A 31 7.51 -2.87 -5.01
C GLU A 31 7.84 -2.18 -3.69
N GLU A 32 6.83 -1.66 -3.05
CA GLU A 32 6.93 -1.00 -1.75
C GLU A 32 5.78 -1.43 -0.85
N PRO A 33 6.00 -1.50 0.46
CA PRO A 33 4.94 -1.85 1.40
C PRO A 33 3.90 -0.74 1.50
N LEU A 34 2.63 -1.13 1.62
CA LEU A 34 1.48 -0.27 1.86
C LEU A 34 0.69 -0.78 3.06
N GLU A 35 0.46 0.06 4.05
CA GLU A 35 -0.47 -0.24 5.15
C GLU A 35 -1.89 0.19 4.77
N ILE A 36 -2.84 -0.71 4.91
CA ILE A 36 -4.27 -0.41 4.76
C ILE A 36 -4.90 -0.34 6.15
N ARG A 37 -5.55 0.78 6.44
CA ARG A 37 -6.24 1.01 7.71
C ARG A 37 -7.72 1.24 7.47
N LEU A 38 -8.53 0.71 8.36
CA LEU A 38 -9.99 0.88 8.36
C LEU A 38 -10.43 1.42 9.72
N ASP A 39 -11.11 2.57 9.71
CA ASP A 39 -11.60 3.26 10.91
C ASP A 39 -10.53 3.40 12.01
N GLY A 40 -9.32 3.78 11.61
CA GLY A 40 -8.18 3.99 12.49
C GLY A 40 -7.42 2.73 12.92
N LYS A 41 -7.88 1.54 12.52
CA LYS A 41 -7.20 0.27 12.84
C LYS A 41 -6.40 -0.24 11.63
N SER A 42 -5.19 -0.71 11.87
CA SER A 42 -4.39 -1.39 10.85
C SER A 42 -5.03 -2.74 10.51
N VAL A 43 -5.30 -2.97 9.23
CA VAL A 43 -5.90 -4.21 8.73
C VAL A 43 -4.82 -5.12 8.15
N VAL A 44 -3.98 -4.55 7.29
CA VAL A 44 -2.97 -5.32 6.57
C VAL A 44 -1.83 -4.42 6.13
N VAL A 45 -0.64 -5.00 5.99
CA VAL A 45 0.47 -4.43 5.22
C VAL A 45 0.73 -5.35 4.03
N THR A 46 0.66 -4.81 2.83
CA THR A 46 0.87 -5.55 1.58
C THR A 46 1.94 -4.90 0.73
N MET A 47 2.56 -5.67 -0.16
CA MET A 47 3.46 -5.12 -1.17
C MET A 47 2.65 -4.64 -2.38
N ARG A 48 3.00 -3.50 -2.93
CA ARG A 48 2.33 -2.97 -4.12
C ARG A 48 3.30 -2.18 -5.02
N THR A 49 2.96 -2.05 -6.27
CA THR A 49 3.54 -1.03 -7.14
C THR A 49 2.81 0.29 -6.91
N PRO A 50 3.51 1.39 -6.56
CA PRO A 50 2.87 2.68 -6.32
C PRO A 50 2.06 3.19 -7.52
N GLY A 51 0.91 3.82 -7.26
CA GLY A 51 0.13 4.52 -8.27
C GLY A 51 -1.39 4.39 -8.15
N HIS A 52 -1.90 3.27 -7.62
CA HIS A 52 -3.34 2.98 -7.50
C HIS A 52 -3.69 2.48 -6.10
N ASP A 53 -3.20 3.18 -5.08
CA ASP A 53 -3.28 2.74 -3.69
C ASP A 53 -4.71 2.75 -3.15
N GLU A 54 -5.53 3.72 -3.57
CA GLU A 54 -6.94 3.83 -3.15
C GLU A 54 -7.77 2.66 -3.69
N GLU A 55 -7.63 2.37 -4.98
CA GLU A 55 -8.33 1.27 -5.65
C GLU A 55 -7.89 -0.08 -5.08
N LEU A 56 -6.59 -0.25 -4.82
CA LEU A 56 -6.05 -1.45 -4.21
C LEU A 56 -6.64 -1.65 -2.80
N ALA A 57 -6.59 -0.62 -1.97
CA ALA A 57 -7.09 -0.69 -0.60
C ALA A 57 -8.60 -0.95 -0.56
N THR A 58 -9.38 -0.25 -1.38
CA THR A 58 -10.84 -0.43 -1.47
C THR A 58 -11.19 -1.83 -1.95
N GLY A 59 -10.53 -2.30 -3.01
CA GLY A 59 -10.75 -3.63 -3.56
C GLY A 59 -10.38 -4.75 -2.57
N PHE A 60 -9.29 -4.57 -1.82
CA PHE A 60 -8.90 -5.49 -0.76
C PHE A 60 -9.96 -5.57 0.33
N LEU A 61 -10.39 -4.44 0.89
CA LEU A 61 -11.38 -4.40 1.96
C LEU A 61 -12.73 -4.98 1.52
N TYR A 62 -13.12 -4.77 0.26
CA TYR A 62 -14.33 -5.32 -0.30
C TYR A 62 -14.25 -6.85 -0.47
N SER A 63 -13.15 -7.36 -1.04
CA SER A 63 -12.96 -8.80 -1.23
C SER A 63 -12.86 -9.57 0.09
N GLU A 64 -12.33 -8.94 1.13
CA GLU A 64 -12.30 -9.50 2.49
C GLU A 64 -13.60 -9.28 3.28
N GLN A 65 -14.62 -8.69 2.66
CA GLN A 65 -15.92 -8.39 3.27
C GLN A 65 -15.84 -7.47 4.51
N LEU A 66 -14.80 -6.65 4.58
CA LEU A 66 -14.63 -5.67 5.65
C LEU A 66 -15.42 -4.40 5.39
N ILE A 67 -15.71 -4.10 4.13
CA ILE A 67 -16.67 -3.11 3.68
C ILE A 67 -17.72 -3.80 2.81
N THR A 68 -18.97 -3.38 2.95
CA THR A 68 -20.12 -3.95 2.25
C THR A 68 -21.05 -2.83 1.80
N ASP A 69 -22.09 -3.14 1.04
CA ASP A 69 -23.09 -2.14 0.61
C ASP A 69 -23.74 -1.41 1.79
N ASN A 70 -23.82 -2.06 2.96
CA ASN A 70 -24.35 -1.47 4.19
C ASN A 70 -23.31 -0.65 4.98
N ARG A 71 -22.03 -0.77 4.63
CA ARG A 71 -20.94 -0.05 5.27
C ARG A 71 -20.20 0.77 4.24
N ARG A 72 -20.71 1.95 3.98
CA ARG A 72 -20.21 2.85 2.94
C ARG A 72 -18.94 3.55 3.38
N ILE A 73 -18.03 3.73 2.44
CA ILE A 73 -16.85 4.56 2.64
C ILE A 73 -17.28 6.03 2.69
N SER A 74 -16.86 6.73 3.73
CA SER A 74 -17.07 8.18 3.88
C SER A 74 -15.85 9.00 3.50
N ASP A 75 -14.66 8.46 3.68
CA ASP A 75 -13.39 9.14 3.34
C ASP A 75 -12.29 8.13 3.00
N ILE A 76 -11.43 8.49 2.06
CA ILE A 76 -10.21 7.77 1.72
C ILE A 76 -9.06 8.76 1.72
N ARG A 77 -7.99 8.45 2.43
CA ARG A 77 -6.82 9.31 2.54
C ARG A 77 -5.53 8.53 2.34
N CYS A 78 -4.77 8.90 1.32
CA CYS A 78 -3.41 8.41 1.12
C CYS A 78 -2.43 9.27 1.92
N VAL A 79 -1.58 8.62 2.69
CA VAL A 79 -0.55 9.26 3.51
C VAL A 79 0.80 8.69 3.11
N ALA A 80 1.69 9.55 2.65
CA ALA A 80 3.05 9.17 2.31
C ALA A 80 3.83 8.75 3.57
N GLY A 81 4.63 7.71 3.43
CA GLY A 81 5.52 7.25 4.48
C GLY A 81 6.57 8.28 4.86
N ILE A 82 7.08 8.16 6.08
CA ILE A 82 8.18 8.99 6.54
C ILE A 82 9.47 8.39 6.00
N SER A 83 10.22 9.17 5.22
CA SER A 83 11.58 8.79 4.84
C SER A 83 12.45 8.73 6.10
N THR A 84 12.77 7.53 6.56
CA THR A 84 13.52 7.30 7.82
C THR A 84 15.02 7.54 7.64
N THR A 85 15.42 8.71 7.17
CA THR A 85 16.81 9.15 7.27
C THR A 85 17.14 9.76 8.64
N ASP A 86 16.12 10.06 9.46
CA ASP A 86 16.31 10.56 10.82
C ASP A 86 16.11 9.44 11.85
N THR A 87 17.22 8.89 12.32
CA THR A 87 17.29 7.83 13.35
C THR A 87 16.76 8.24 14.72
N ARG A 88 16.33 9.49 14.91
CA ARG A 88 15.82 10.03 16.17
C ARG A 88 14.32 9.90 16.36
N ILE A 89 13.60 9.55 15.30
CA ILE A 89 12.14 9.37 15.37
C ILE A 89 11.84 7.97 15.88
N LYS A 90 11.31 7.86 17.09
CA LYS A 90 10.70 6.60 17.55
C LYS A 90 9.47 6.34 16.70
N VAL A 91 9.60 5.46 15.72
CA VAL A 91 8.48 5.04 14.88
C VAL A 91 7.59 4.11 15.70
N THR A 92 6.54 4.65 16.29
CA THR A 92 5.50 3.86 16.98
C THR A 92 4.47 3.28 16.02
N HIS A 93 4.54 3.67 14.73
CA HIS A 93 3.60 3.31 13.69
C HIS A 93 4.38 2.83 12.45
N PHE A 94 3.70 2.15 11.55
CA PHE A 94 4.30 1.72 10.28
C PHE A 94 4.88 2.94 9.52
N PRO A 95 6.18 2.92 9.15
CA PRO A 95 6.84 4.08 8.57
C PRO A 95 6.59 4.25 7.06
N GLY A 96 6.00 3.26 6.40
CA GLY A 96 5.73 3.28 4.97
C GLY A 96 4.47 4.06 4.60
N ASP A 97 4.16 4.04 3.31
CA ASP A 97 2.92 4.62 2.79
C ASP A 97 1.71 3.90 3.37
N ARG A 98 0.62 4.63 3.57
CA ARG A 98 -0.62 4.04 4.06
C ARG A 98 -1.85 4.64 3.38
N VAL A 99 -2.92 3.86 3.35
CA VAL A 99 -4.26 4.33 3.00
C VAL A 99 -5.14 4.18 4.23
N ASP A 100 -5.66 5.31 4.70
CA ASP A 100 -6.66 5.39 5.76
C ASP A 100 -8.05 5.44 5.12
N ILE A 101 -8.89 4.44 5.37
CA ILE A 101 -10.27 4.38 4.91
C ILE A 101 -11.18 4.54 6.12
N THR A 102 -12.10 5.47 6.04
CA THR A 102 -13.12 5.72 7.06
C THR A 102 -14.48 5.35 6.50
N THR A 103 -15.26 4.63 7.29
CA THR A 103 -16.65 4.30 6.94
C THR A 103 -17.64 5.20 7.66
N GLU A 104 -18.83 5.34 7.10
CA GLU A 104 -19.94 5.98 7.80
C GLU A 104 -20.19 5.24 9.11
N LYS A 105 -20.46 5.99 10.19
CA LYS A 105 -20.73 5.38 11.49
C LYS A 105 -21.90 4.41 11.35
N HIS A 106 -21.60 3.17 11.65
CA HIS A 106 -22.56 2.10 11.64
C HIS A 106 -23.58 2.27 12.79
N ASP A 107 -24.84 1.88 12.52
CA ASP A 107 -25.88 1.80 13.54
C ASP A 107 -25.45 0.77 14.60
N PRO A 108 -25.44 1.12 15.90
CA PRO A 108 -25.02 0.22 16.97
C PRO A 108 -25.84 -1.07 17.09
N THR A 109 -26.91 -1.21 16.31
CA THR A 109 -27.74 -2.43 16.27
C THR A 109 -27.24 -3.48 15.25
N ASP A 110 -26.28 -3.16 14.40
CA ASP A 110 -25.71 -4.12 13.46
C ASP A 110 -24.57 -4.91 14.12
N ASN A 111 -24.90 -6.11 14.52
CA ASN A 111 -24.02 -7.06 15.19
C ASN A 111 -23.00 -7.72 14.25
N THR A 112 -22.85 -7.23 13.00
CA THR A 112 -21.82 -7.66 12.06
C THR A 112 -20.51 -6.91 12.31
N GLN A 113 -19.95 -7.06 13.50
CA GLN A 113 -18.55 -6.71 13.69
C GLN A 113 -17.72 -7.68 12.84
N PRO A 114 -16.87 -7.18 11.93
CA PRO A 114 -15.89 -8.05 11.33
C PRO A 114 -15.10 -8.69 12.46
N ALA A 115 -15.12 -10.02 12.50
CA ALA A 115 -14.31 -10.77 13.44
C ALA A 115 -12.91 -10.16 13.44
N ASP A 116 -12.30 -10.05 14.60
CA ASP A 116 -10.94 -9.54 14.81
C ASP A 116 -9.93 -10.40 14.04
N ARG A 117 -9.98 -10.28 12.72
CA ARG A 117 -9.09 -10.99 11.80
C ARG A 117 -7.87 -10.10 11.61
N THR A 118 -6.84 -10.39 12.36
CA THR A 118 -5.51 -9.84 12.11
C THR A 118 -5.01 -10.44 10.80
N PHE A 119 -5.21 -9.74 9.69
CA PHE A 119 -4.63 -10.14 8.41
C PHE A 119 -3.14 -9.86 8.44
N ARG A 120 -2.34 -10.90 8.57
CA ARG A 120 -0.96 -10.84 8.17
C ARG A 120 -0.93 -11.06 6.66
N ALA A 121 -0.83 -10.00 5.88
CA ALA A 121 -0.47 -10.17 4.49
C ALA A 121 0.96 -10.69 4.45
N THR A 122 1.08 -11.93 4.08
CA THR A 122 2.33 -12.47 3.60
C THR A 122 2.66 -11.76 2.29
N ALA A 123 3.91 -11.33 2.13
CA ALA A 123 4.38 -10.89 0.83
C ALA A 123 4.01 -11.96 -0.20
N SER A 124 3.56 -11.55 -1.38
CA SER A 124 3.12 -12.44 -2.45
C SER A 124 4.19 -13.46 -2.92
N CYS A 125 5.43 -13.28 -2.47
CA CYS A 125 6.53 -14.20 -2.71
C CYS A 125 6.54 -15.43 -1.78
N GLY A 126 5.66 -15.51 -0.76
CA GLY A 126 5.60 -16.66 0.15
C GLY A 126 6.80 -16.81 1.09
N VAL A 127 7.64 -15.80 1.23
CA VAL A 127 8.92 -15.86 2.00
C VAL A 127 8.76 -15.27 3.41
N CYS A 128 7.57 -14.99 3.87
CA CYS A 128 7.34 -14.47 5.23
C CYS A 128 6.68 -15.50 6.12
#